data_65349d3cf651ede22194795b4f8cab20
#
_entry.id   65349d3cf651ede22194795b4f8cab20
#
_cell.length_a   1.000
_cell.length_b   1.000
_cell.length_c   1.000
_cell.angle_alpha   90.00
_cell.angle_beta   90.00
_cell.angle_gamma   90.00
#
_symmetry.space_group_name_H-M   'P 1'
#
loop_
_entity.id
_entity.type
_entity.pdbx_description
1 polymer ?
#
loop_
_entity_poly.entity_id
_entity_poly.type
_entity_poly.pdbx_seq_one_letter_code
_entity_poly.pdbx_strand_id
1 'polypeptide(L)'
;MLLVYENKQQMVSVEWKTPVHMPPHLHEAIEIVYVTEGCIELGVGQELYHMEKGDFAIVFPNVIHHYQVFNQGKNRVIYLYLDPSIVPSYYKEVQMYSPKYPVIKSQHVHPDVVNAIRFLMNKNDQSPLLMKAYVHMILAHVFTEMPMIDKNAIGSDDLIYSSVAYVAKNYGSQITLEKMANDLGVSKYVLSLIHI
;
A
#
# COMPACT_ATOMS: atom_id res chain seq x y z
N MET A 1 -14.63 13.70 -1.73
CA MET A 1 -13.46 12.96 -2.26
C MET A 1 -13.89 11.53 -2.47
N LEU A 2 -13.73 10.97 -3.68
CA LEU A 2 -14.21 9.62 -3.98
C LEU A 2 -13.09 8.63 -3.61
N LEU A 3 -13.35 7.70 -2.68
CA LEU A 3 -12.46 6.57 -2.43
C LEU A 3 -12.64 5.56 -3.55
N VAL A 4 -11.55 5.07 -4.12
CA VAL A 4 -11.57 4.07 -5.17
C VAL A 4 -11.09 2.73 -4.61
N TYR A 5 -11.91 1.68 -4.78
CA TYR A 5 -11.46 0.31 -4.56
C TYR A 5 -10.95 -0.27 -5.87
N GLU A 6 -9.68 -0.66 -5.91
CA GLU A 6 -9.06 -1.27 -7.08
C GLU A 6 -9.02 -2.80 -6.98
N ASN A 7 -9.46 -3.47 -8.03
CA ASN A 7 -9.36 -4.93 -8.11
C ASN A 7 -8.07 -5.35 -8.84
N LYS A 8 -7.12 -5.94 -8.11
CA LYS A 8 -5.83 -6.45 -8.62
C LYS A 8 -5.83 -7.97 -8.54
N GLN A 9 -6.30 -8.65 -9.57
CA GLN A 9 -6.55 -10.11 -9.57
C GLN A 9 -5.36 -10.99 -9.95
N GLN A 10 -4.20 -10.42 -10.28
CA GLN A 10 -3.03 -11.21 -10.69
C GLN A 10 -2.17 -11.59 -9.48
N MET A 11 -1.64 -12.83 -9.48
CA MET A 11 -0.73 -13.29 -8.42
C MET A 11 0.49 -12.36 -8.27
N VAL A 12 1.08 -11.95 -9.39
CA VAL A 12 2.13 -10.92 -9.46
C VAL A 12 1.88 -10.07 -10.70
N SER A 13 1.75 -8.77 -10.54
CA SER A 13 1.71 -7.80 -11.64
C SER A 13 2.83 -6.80 -11.49
N VAL A 14 3.53 -6.50 -12.57
CA VAL A 14 4.63 -5.54 -12.61
C VAL A 14 4.33 -4.48 -13.66
N GLU A 15 4.28 -3.23 -13.23
CA GLU A 15 4.08 -2.07 -14.09
C GLU A 15 5.25 -1.10 -13.94
N TRP A 16 5.90 -0.78 -15.04
CA TRP A 16 6.90 0.30 -15.09
C TRP A 16 6.34 1.44 -15.91
N LYS A 17 5.98 2.52 -15.25
CA LYS A 17 5.25 3.63 -15.88
C LYS A 17 5.62 4.99 -15.32
N THR A 18 5.22 6.04 -16.05
CA THR A 18 5.20 7.40 -15.52
C THR A 18 4.08 7.48 -14.49
N PRO A 19 4.40 7.89 -13.25
CA PRO A 19 3.38 8.05 -12.21
C PRO A 19 2.43 9.19 -12.57
N VAL A 20 1.19 9.05 -12.13
CA VAL A 20 0.15 10.07 -12.25
C VAL A 20 -0.41 10.38 -10.88
N HIS A 21 -1.04 11.55 -10.75
CA HIS A 21 -1.82 11.85 -9.55
C HIS A 21 -2.94 10.82 -9.41
N MET A 22 -2.98 10.14 -8.27
CA MET A 22 -3.96 9.12 -7.97
C MET A 22 -4.64 9.42 -6.65
N PRO A 23 -5.97 9.57 -6.63
CA PRO A 23 -6.71 9.87 -5.40
C PRO A 23 -6.57 8.74 -4.39
N PRO A 24 -6.97 8.96 -3.13
CA PRO A 24 -7.02 7.90 -2.14
C PRO A 24 -7.78 6.68 -2.62
N HIS A 25 -7.11 5.55 -2.52
CA HIS A 25 -7.61 4.24 -2.94
C HIS A 25 -7.08 3.15 -2.02
N LEU A 26 -7.65 1.97 -2.13
CA LEU A 26 -7.20 0.75 -1.46
C LEU A 26 -7.48 -0.47 -2.34
N HIS A 27 -6.80 -1.55 -2.06
CA HIS A 27 -6.96 -2.85 -2.71
C HIS A 27 -6.47 -3.98 -1.80
N GLU A 28 -6.77 -5.23 -2.17
CA GLU A 28 -6.34 -6.42 -1.41
C GLU A 28 -4.90 -6.85 -1.71
N ALA A 29 -4.26 -6.29 -2.72
CA ALA A 29 -2.88 -6.62 -3.06
C ALA A 29 -1.88 -5.98 -2.07
N ILE A 30 -0.73 -6.62 -1.89
CA ILE A 30 0.47 -5.96 -1.39
C ILE A 30 1.00 -5.14 -2.56
N GLU A 31 1.23 -3.84 -2.36
CA GLU A 31 1.84 -2.98 -3.36
C GLU A 31 3.26 -2.62 -2.97
N ILE A 32 4.19 -2.80 -3.91
CA ILE A 32 5.58 -2.35 -3.79
C ILE A 32 5.81 -1.24 -4.80
N VAL A 33 6.45 -0.19 -4.36
CA VAL A 33 6.78 1.00 -5.16
C VAL A 33 8.28 1.23 -5.14
N TYR A 34 8.88 1.36 -6.32
CA TYR A 34 10.31 1.65 -6.44
C TYR A 34 10.53 2.75 -7.46
N VAL A 35 11.13 3.86 -7.03
CA VAL A 35 11.39 5.01 -7.91
C VAL A 35 12.67 4.78 -8.70
N THR A 36 12.58 4.74 -10.03
CA THR A 36 13.75 4.54 -10.91
C THR A 36 14.29 5.85 -11.46
N GLU A 37 13.45 6.89 -11.60
CA GLU A 37 13.82 8.22 -12.09
C GLU A 37 12.86 9.25 -11.53
N GLY A 38 13.40 10.42 -11.13
CA GLY A 38 12.63 11.53 -10.58
C GLY A 38 12.12 11.29 -9.18
N CYS A 39 10.90 11.76 -8.88
CA CYS A 39 10.29 11.66 -7.56
C CYS A 39 8.76 11.53 -7.63
N ILE A 40 8.18 11.05 -6.54
CA ILE A 40 6.73 11.02 -6.28
C ILE A 40 6.47 11.27 -4.80
N GLU A 41 5.24 11.68 -4.48
CA GLU A 41 4.72 11.70 -3.12
C GLU A 41 3.80 10.50 -2.91
N LEU A 42 4.04 9.73 -1.86
CA LEU A 42 3.18 8.64 -1.41
C LEU A 42 2.50 9.05 -0.11
N GLY A 43 1.18 9.17 -0.12
CA GLY A 43 0.38 9.35 1.08
C GLY A 43 -0.08 8.00 1.64
N VAL A 44 0.15 7.75 2.94
CA VAL A 44 -0.35 6.57 3.68
C VAL A 44 -0.87 7.05 5.02
N GLY A 45 -2.15 6.81 5.29
CA GLY A 45 -2.80 7.39 6.46
C GLY A 45 -2.80 8.91 6.39
N GLN A 46 -2.26 9.56 7.42
CA GLN A 46 -2.12 11.04 7.50
C GLN A 46 -0.75 11.53 7.02
N GLU A 47 0.18 10.63 6.78
CA GLU A 47 1.56 10.98 6.43
C GLU A 47 1.76 11.04 4.92
N LEU A 48 2.55 12.02 4.48
CA LEU A 48 2.98 12.18 3.10
C LEU A 48 4.50 11.97 3.01
N TYR A 49 4.90 10.99 2.23
CA TYR A 49 6.29 10.58 2.07
C TYR A 49 6.82 11.03 0.72
N HIS A 50 7.81 11.91 0.72
CA HIS A 50 8.57 12.22 -0.48
C HIS A 50 9.50 11.07 -0.84
N MET A 51 9.37 10.53 -2.06
CA MET A 51 10.20 9.45 -2.58
C MET A 51 10.98 9.91 -3.81
N GLU A 52 12.28 9.64 -3.80
CA GLU A 52 13.22 9.96 -4.88
C GLU A 52 13.81 8.69 -5.49
N LYS A 53 14.59 8.87 -6.56
CA LYS A 53 15.27 7.76 -7.24
C LYS A 53 16.02 6.83 -6.28
N GLY A 54 15.67 5.54 -6.33
CA GLY A 54 16.23 4.48 -5.49
C GLY A 54 15.44 4.21 -4.22
N ASP A 55 14.48 5.07 -3.86
CA ASP A 55 13.61 4.84 -2.71
C ASP A 55 12.64 3.68 -2.99
N PHE A 56 12.36 2.92 -1.95
CA PHE A 56 11.46 1.78 -1.92
C PHE A 56 10.30 2.06 -0.98
N ALA A 57 9.11 1.65 -1.35
CA ALA A 57 7.97 1.63 -0.43
C ALA A 57 7.18 0.33 -0.56
N ILE A 58 6.45 0.01 0.51
CA ILE A 58 5.50 -1.10 0.52
C ILE A 58 4.22 -0.69 1.24
N VAL A 59 3.08 -1.00 0.62
CA VAL A 59 1.75 -0.81 1.19
C VAL A 59 1.07 -2.16 1.29
N PHE A 60 0.60 -2.50 2.49
CA PHE A 60 -0.07 -3.78 2.73
C PHE A 60 -1.56 -3.71 2.38
N PRO A 61 -2.25 -4.87 2.20
CA PRO A 61 -3.65 -4.94 1.82
C PRO A 61 -4.56 -4.03 2.64
N ASN A 62 -5.52 -3.40 1.98
CA ASN A 62 -6.56 -2.57 2.61
C ASN A 62 -6.07 -1.36 3.40
N VAL A 63 -4.82 -0.92 3.17
CA VAL A 63 -4.31 0.36 3.68
C VAL A 63 -4.62 1.44 2.65
N ILE A 64 -5.30 2.50 3.09
CA ILE A 64 -5.63 3.64 2.22
C ILE A 64 -4.36 4.40 1.90
N HIS A 65 -4.12 4.61 0.61
CA HIS A 65 -2.97 5.33 0.11
C HIS A 65 -3.30 6.13 -1.16
N HIS A 66 -2.43 7.06 -1.51
CA HIS A 66 -2.58 7.90 -2.69
C HIS A 66 -1.23 8.34 -3.24
N TYR A 67 -1.20 8.79 -4.49
CA TYR A 67 0.00 9.32 -5.13
C TYR A 67 -0.21 10.74 -5.62
N GLN A 68 0.83 11.57 -5.45
CA GLN A 68 0.86 12.92 -5.98
C GLN A 68 2.17 13.14 -6.74
N VAL A 69 2.08 13.87 -7.86
CA VAL A 69 3.22 14.20 -8.70
C VAL A 69 3.21 15.71 -8.90
N PHE A 70 4.15 16.41 -8.29
CA PHE A 70 4.20 17.87 -8.35
C PHE A 70 5.25 18.39 -9.33
N ASN A 71 6.29 17.61 -9.61
CA ASN A 71 7.31 18.05 -10.54
C ASN A 71 6.92 17.75 -12.00
N GLN A 72 7.38 18.60 -12.93
CA GLN A 72 7.19 18.43 -14.37
C GLN A 72 8.31 17.62 -15.04
N GLY A 73 9.24 17.07 -14.24
CA GLY A 73 10.36 16.28 -14.72
C GLY A 73 9.98 14.88 -15.18
N LYS A 74 10.97 14.16 -15.67
CA LYS A 74 10.79 12.73 -15.97
C LYS A 74 10.70 11.95 -14.67
N ASN A 75 9.56 11.32 -14.42
CA ASN A 75 9.35 10.41 -13.30
C ASN A 75 9.08 9.00 -13.84
N ARG A 76 9.75 8.01 -13.28
CA ARG A 76 9.56 6.60 -13.62
C ARG A 76 9.53 5.76 -12.36
N VAL A 77 8.48 4.99 -12.24
CA VAL A 77 8.22 4.18 -11.05
C VAL A 77 7.87 2.76 -11.46
N ILE A 78 8.35 1.80 -10.69
CA ILE A 78 7.94 0.41 -10.74
C ILE A 78 6.89 0.20 -9.66
N TYR A 79 5.73 -0.31 -10.07
CA TYR A 79 4.68 -0.81 -9.18
C TYR A 79 4.62 -2.33 -9.33
N LEU A 80 4.73 -3.04 -8.20
CA LEU A 80 4.47 -4.47 -8.13
C LEU A 80 3.23 -4.68 -7.27
N TYR A 81 2.26 -5.39 -7.81
CA TYR A 81 1.07 -5.81 -7.09
C TYR A 81 1.15 -7.32 -6.87
N LEU A 82 1.06 -7.74 -5.62
CA LEU A 82 1.24 -9.11 -5.19
C LEU A 82 -0.02 -9.58 -4.47
N ASP A 83 -0.59 -10.70 -4.90
CA ASP A 83 -1.65 -11.33 -4.14
C ASP A 83 -1.10 -11.84 -2.80
N PRO A 84 -1.70 -11.51 -1.64
CA PRO A 84 -1.20 -11.96 -0.33
C PRO A 84 -1.10 -13.46 -0.17
N SER A 85 -1.84 -14.25 -0.95
CA SER A 85 -1.73 -15.73 -0.95
C SER A 85 -0.39 -16.25 -1.43
N ILE A 86 0.44 -15.39 -2.06
CA ILE A 86 1.80 -15.74 -2.48
C ILE A 86 2.70 -16.08 -1.28
N VAL A 87 2.38 -15.55 -0.10
CA VAL A 87 3.08 -15.76 1.17
C VAL A 87 2.16 -16.35 2.25
N PRO A 88 1.70 -17.62 2.10
CA PRO A 88 0.69 -18.19 2.98
C PRO A 88 1.09 -18.18 4.46
N SER A 89 2.40 -18.34 4.75
CA SER A 89 2.95 -18.34 6.12
C SER A 89 2.84 -16.97 6.81
N TYR A 90 2.71 -15.89 6.06
CA TYR A 90 2.61 -14.51 6.56
C TYR A 90 1.27 -13.85 6.18
N TYR A 91 0.31 -14.65 5.69
CA TYR A 91 -0.97 -14.11 5.23
C TYR A 91 -1.70 -13.32 6.33
N LYS A 92 -1.72 -13.85 7.55
CA LYS A 92 -2.35 -13.18 8.69
C LYS A 92 -1.64 -11.88 9.04
N GLU A 93 -0.32 -11.91 9.04
CA GLU A 93 0.52 -10.75 9.35
C GLU A 93 0.27 -9.61 8.36
N VAL A 94 0.27 -9.89 7.05
CA VAL A 94 -0.01 -8.85 6.04
C VAL A 94 -1.45 -8.38 6.04
N GLN A 95 -2.39 -9.15 6.60
CA GLN A 95 -3.77 -8.70 6.77
C GLN A 95 -3.97 -7.83 8.02
N MET A 96 -3.26 -8.11 9.11
CA MET A 96 -3.46 -7.44 10.41
C MET A 96 -2.52 -6.25 10.62
N TYR A 97 -1.29 -6.33 10.12
CA TYR A 97 -0.24 -5.34 10.35
C TYR A 97 0.11 -4.56 9.09
N SER A 98 0.80 -3.45 9.29
CA SER A 98 1.40 -2.64 8.22
C SER A 98 2.74 -2.08 8.72
N PRO A 99 3.70 -1.83 7.83
CA PRO A 99 4.88 -1.07 8.20
C PRO A 99 4.51 0.28 8.79
N LYS A 100 5.08 0.60 9.96
CA LYS A 100 4.89 1.91 10.60
C LYS A 100 5.41 3.06 9.72
N TYR A 101 6.54 2.80 9.05
CA TYR A 101 7.15 3.70 8.09
C TYR A 101 7.24 2.94 6.76
N PRO A 102 6.31 3.18 5.83
CA PRO A 102 6.20 2.36 4.61
C PRO A 102 7.32 2.62 3.59
N VAL A 103 8.14 3.67 3.78
CA VAL A 103 9.18 4.09 2.86
C VAL A 103 10.57 3.82 3.42
N ILE A 104 11.43 3.17 2.64
CA ILE A 104 12.87 3.01 2.88
C ILE A 104 13.63 3.89 1.90
N LYS A 105 14.47 4.78 2.42
CA LYS A 105 15.32 5.65 1.59
C LYS A 105 16.42 4.85 0.88
N SER A 106 16.79 5.29 -0.31
CA SER A 106 17.70 4.59 -1.24
C SER A 106 18.98 4.07 -0.61
N GLN A 107 19.57 4.84 0.33
CA GLN A 107 20.81 4.46 1.03
C GLN A 107 20.61 3.29 2.03
N HIS A 108 19.37 2.98 2.38
CA HIS A 108 19.01 1.92 3.33
C HIS A 108 18.29 0.72 2.67
N VAL A 109 17.98 0.81 1.36
CA VAL A 109 17.38 -0.30 0.63
C VAL A 109 18.40 -1.41 0.46
N HIS A 110 18.09 -2.60 0.98
CA HIS A 110 19.02 -3.74 0.85
C HIS A 110 19.25 -4.12 -0.62
N PRO A 111 20.50 -4.42 -1.03
CA PRO A 111 20.82 -4.76 -2.42
C PRO A 111 19.98 -5.95 -2.97
N ASP A 112 19.64 -6.92 -2.14
CA ASP A 112 18.82 -8.06 -2.52
C ASP A 112 17.40 -7.65 -2.91
N VAL A 113 16.83 -6.64 -2.23
CA VAL A 113 15.51 -6.07 -2.59
C VAL A 113 15.57 -5.46 -3.99
N VAL A 114 16.61 -4.67 -4.28
CA VAL A 114 16.81 -4.05 -5.60
C VAL A 114 17.00 -5.13 -6.69
N ASN A 115 17.79 -6.16 -6.41
CA ASN A 115 18.01 -7.26 -7.34
C ASN A 115 16.74 -8.07 -7.58
N ALA A 116 15.96 -8.33 -6.54
CA ALA A 116 14.67 -9.02 -6.65
C ALA A 116 13.67 -8.22 -7.52
N ILE A 117 13.56 -6.90 -7.32
CA ILE A 117 12.72 -6.04 -8.15
C ILE A 117 13.17 -6.09 -9.62
N ARG A 118 14.48 -5.98 -9.89
CA ARG A 118 15.02 -6.07 -11.26
C ARG A 118 14.70 -7.41 -11.92
N PHE A 119 14.80 -8.51 -11.17
CA PHE A 119 14.44 -9.83 -11.69
C PHE A 119 12.94 -9.89 -12.03
N LEU A 120 12.08 -9.42 -11.13
CA LEU A 120 10.62 -9.43 -11.32
C LEU A 120 10.16 -8.55 -12.50
N MET A 121 10.95 -7.55 -12.88
CA MET A 121 10.72 -6.73 -14.10
C MET A 121 11.01 -7.47 -15.40
N ASN A 122 11.88 -8.47 -15.39
CA ASN A 122 12.30 -9.18 -16.60
C ASN A 122 11.22 -10.21 -16.99
N LYS A 123 10.41 -9.89 -18.00
CA LYS A 123 9.27 -10.72 -18.43
C LYS A 123 9.65 -11.98 -19.21
N ASN A 124 10.92 -12.14 -19.63
CA ASN A 124 11.29 -13.14 -20.63
C ASN A 124 11.56 -14.55 -20.09
N ASP A 125 11.68 -14.74 -18.76
CA ASP A 125 12.14 -16.05 -18.22
C ASP A 125 11.64 -16.27 -16.78
N GLN A 126 10.34 -16.03 -16.53
CA GLN A 126 9.82 -16.07 -15.16
C GLN A 126 9.26 -17.45 -14.79
N SER A 127 10.12 -18.32 -14.29
CA SER A 127 9.64 -19.48 -13.52
C SER A 127 8.78 -19.00 -12.34
N PRO A 128 7.53 -19.50 -12.20
CA PRO A 128 6.67 -19.13 -11.07
C PRO A 128 7.33 -19.38 -9.71
N LEU A 129 8.21 -20.37 -9.62
CA LEU A 129 8.96 -20.69 -8.41
C LEU A 129 9.99 -19.60 -8.09
N LEU A 130 10.73 -19.13 -9.10
CA LEU A 130 11.69 -18.05 -8.91
C LEU A 130 11.00 -16.71 -8.57
N MET A 131 9.87 -16.42 -9.21
CA MET A 131 9.06 -15.24 -8.85
C MET A 131 8.68 -15.26 -7.37
N LYS A 132 8.16 -16.40 -6.88
CA LYS A 132 7.83 -16.56 -5.46
C LYS A 132 9.06 -16.37 -4.58
N ALA A 133 10.20 -16.95 -4.94
CA ALA A 133 11.44 -16.84 -4.17
C ALA A 133 11.89 -15.38 -4.03
N TYR A 134 11.85 -14.59 -5.11
CA TYR A 134 12.21 -13.17 -5.07
C TYR A 134 11.19 -12.33 -4.29
N VAL A 135 9.89 -12.63 -4.41
CA VAL A 135 8.88 -11.98 -3.56
C VAL A 135 9.11 -12.29 -2.08
N HIS A 136 9.39 -13.56 -1.74
CA HIS A 136 9.71 -13.92 -0.35
C HIS A 136 10.97 -13.23 0.16
N MET A 137 11.98 -13.05 -0.68
CA MET A 137 13.19 -12.31 -0.33
C MET A 137 12.88 -10.85 0.03
N ILE A 138 12.08 -10.16 -0.79
CA ILE A 138 11.65 -8.78 -0.49
C ILE A 138 10.89 -8.73 0.83
N LEU A 139 9.91 -9.60 1.02
CA LEU A 139 9.10 -9.62 2.24
C LEU A 139 9.90 -10.02 3.48
N ALA A 140 10.90 -10.90 3.34
CA ALA A 140 11.81 -11.23 4.44
C ALA A 140 12.55 -9.99 4.94
N HIS A 141 13.09 -9.15 4.05
CA HIS A 141 13.70 -7.87 4.43
C HIS A 141 12.68 -6.93 5.07
N VAL A 142 11.49 -6.80 4.47
CA VAL A 142 10.41 -5.96 5.03
C VAL A 142 10.06 -6.36 6.46
N PHE A 143 9.82 -7.64 6.72
CA PHE A 143 9.46 -8.11 8.07
C PHE A 143 10.60 -8.07 9.08
N THR A 144 11.85 -8.11 8.61
CA THR A 144 13.04 -8.07 9.49
C THR A 144 13.45 -6.65 9.82
N GLU A 145 13.34 -5.72 8.87
CA GLU A 145 13.93 -4.39 8.96
C GLU A 145 12.91 -3.29 9.29
N MET A 146 11.62 -3.51 8.98
CA MET A 146 10.57 -2.51 9.16
C MET A 146 9.75 -2.80 10.43
N PRO A 147 9.61 -1.82 11.35
CA PRO A 147 8.70 -1.96 12.49
C PRO A 147 7.26 -2.05 11.99
N MET A 148 6.53 -3.03 12.50
CA MET A 148 5.12 -3.26 12.15
C MET A 148 4.19 -2.66 13.20
N ILE A 149 3.07 -2.12 12.77
CA ILE A 149 1.96 -1.64 13.62
C ILE A 149 0.66 -2.31 13.22
N ASP A 150 -0.28 -2.39 14.14
CA ASP A 150 -1.65 -2.81 13.84
C ASP A 150 -2.28 -1.83 12.84
N LYS A 151 -2.91 -2.34 11.79
CA LYS A 151 -3.58 -1.49 10.78
C LYS A 151 -4.68 -0.62 11.38
N ASN A 152 -5.33 -1.07 12.44
CA ASN A 152 -6.33 -0.27 13.14
C ASN A 152 -5.73 0.98 13.81
N ALA A 153 -4.41 1.03 13.99
CA ALA A 153 -3.71 2.21 14.50
C ALA A 153 -3.36 3.23 13.41
N ILE A 154 -3.46 2.86 12.11
CA ILE A 154 -3.16 3.77 11.01
C ILE A 154 -4.33 4.75 10.86
N GLY A 155 -4.05 6.05 11.05
CA GLY A 155 -5.08 7.08 10.93
C GLY A 155 -6.20 6.98 11.97
N SER A 156 -5.97 6.27 13.08
CA SER A 156 -6.99 6.10 14.15
C SER A 156 -7.51 7.42 14.73
N ASP A 157 -6.68 8.45 14.71
CA ASP A 157 -7.03 9.80 15.20
C ASP A 157 -7.76 10.64 14.12
N ASP A 158 -7.85 10.13 12.89
CA ASP A 158 -8.58 10.77 11.80
C ASP A 158 -9.93 10.09 11.57
N LEU A 159 -10.99 10.78 11.93
CA LEU A 159 -12.34 10.24 11.78
C LEU A 159 -12.73 9.99 10.31
N ILE A 160 -12.19 10.79 9.36
CA ILE A 160 -12.42 10.58 7.92
C ILE A 160 -11.76 9.27 7.49
N TYR A 161 -10.48 9.08 7.84
CA TYR A 161 -9.76 7.84 7.55
C TYR A 161 -10.46 6.63 8.16
N SER A 162 -10.81 6.70 9.45
CA SER A 162 -11.50 5.63 10.17
C SER A 162 -12.86 5.30 9.56
N SER A 163 -13.59 6.33 9.10
CA SER A 163 -14.88 6.17 8.41
C SER A 163 -14.73 5.43 7.08
N VAL A 164 -13.74 5.83 6.30
CA VAL A 164 -13.44 5.20 5.01
C VAL A 164 -12.98 3.76 5.18
N ALA A 165 -12.07 3.50 6.14
CA ALA A 165 -11.62 2.15 6.47
C ALA A 165 -12.77 1.26 6.95
N TYR A 166 -13.70 1.81 7.75
CA TYR A 166 -14.90 1.09 8.20
C TYR A 166 -15.79 0.69 7.03
N VAL A 167 -16.07 1.61 6.11
CA VAL A 167 -16.88 1.32 4.91
C VAL A 167 -16.19 0.26 4.06
N ALA A 168 -14.88 0.38 3.80
CA ALA A 168 -14.11 -0.57 3.03
C ALA A 168 -14.13 -1.99 3.63
N LYS A 169 -14.08 -2.10 4.96
CA LYS A 169 -14.13 -3.38 5.68
C LYS A 169 -15.51 -4.03 5.68
N ASN A 170 -16.57 -3.23 5.62
CA ASN A 170 -17.94 -3.69 5.86
C ASN A 170 -18.87 -3.55 4.63
N TYR A 171 -18.36 -3.13 3.45
CA TYR A 171 -19.20 -2.84 2.27
C TYR A 171 -20.07 -4.01 1.80
N GLY A 172 -19.68 -5.25 2.09
CA GLY A 172 -20.47 -6.46 1.80
C GLY A 172 -21.63 -6.71 2.77
N SER A 173 -21.82 -5.87 3.79
CA SER A 173 -22.87 -5.97 4.80
C SER A 173 -23.74 -4.70 4.83
N GLN A 174 -24.87 -4.77 5.53
CA GLN A 174 -25.69 -3.57 5.71
C GLN A 174 -25.00 -2.60 6.68
N ILE A 175 -24.52 -1.47 6.15
CA ILE A 175 -23.94 -0.37 6.91
C ILE A 175 -25.05 0.65 7.22
N THR A 176 -25.21 0.99 8.50
CA THR A 176 -26.04 2.12 8.93
C THR A 176 -25.17 3.17 9.61
N LEU A 177 -25.57 4.45 9.51
CA LEU A 177 -24.86 5.54 10.17
C LEU A 177 -24.76 5.32 11.69
N GLU A 178 -25.79 4.76 12.28
CA GLU A 178 -25.86 4.47 13.72
C GLU A 178 -24.86 3.39 14.14
N LYS A 179 -24.80 2.29 13.40
CA LYS A 179 -23.86 1.20 13.63
C LYS A 179 -22.42 1.69 13.45
N MET A 180 -22.15 2.42 12.38
CA MET A 180 -20.84 2.98 12.09
C MET A 180 -20.39 3.95 13.18
N ALA A 181 -21.26 4.86 13.65
CA ALA A 181 -20.96 5.80 14.72
C ALA A 181 -20.61 5.07 16.04
N ASN A 182 -21.41 4.06 16.40
CA ASN A 182 -21.15 3.25 17.59
C ASN A 182 -19.82 2.49 17.51
N ASP A 183 -19.52 1.86 16.38
CA ASP A 183 -18.30 1.08 16.19
C ASP A 183 -17.04 1.98 16.15
N LEU A 184 -17.17 3.22 15.68
CA LEU A 184 -16.09 4.22 15.68
C LEU A 184 -16.01 5.04 16.98
N GLY A 185 -16.91 4.82 17.95
CA GLY A 185 -16.90 5.51 19.24
C GLY A 185 -17.23 7.00 19.16
N VAL A 186 -17.98 7.43 18.13
CA VAL A 186 -18.36 8.84 17.90
C VAL A 186 -19.87 9.02 17.90
N SER A 187 -20.33 10.26 18.05
CA SER A 187 -21.75 10.53 17.90
C SER A 187 -22.19 10.49 16.43
N LYS A 188 -23.40 10.03 16.16
CA LYS A 188 -24.02 10.03 14.84
C LYS A 188 -24.01 11.42 14.20
N TYR A 189 -24.14 12.50 14.99
CA TYR A 189 -24.10 13.88 14.50
C TYR A 189 -22.69 14.25 13.96
N VAL A 190 -21.64 13.89 14.69
CA VAL A 190 -20.26 14.11 14.24
C VAL A 190 -20.00 13.38 12.94
N LEU A 191 -20.41 12.13 12.84
CA LEU A 191 -20.24 11.34 11.62
C LEU A 191 -21.06 11.90 10.44
N SER A 192 -22.25 12.44 10.68
CA SER A 192 -23.10 13.04 9.63
C SER A 192 -22.55 14.34 9.05
N LEU A 193 -21.62 15.01 9.74
CA LEU A 193 -20.96 16.21 9.24
C LEU A 193 -19.78 15.91 8.31
N ILE A 194 -19.36 14.65 8.25
CA ILE A 194 -18.32 14.21 7.31
C ILE A 194 -18.99 13.99 5.96
N HIS A 195 -18.70 14.87 5.00
CA HIS A 195 -19.08 14.65 3.62
C HIS A 195 -18.08 13.69 2.97
N ILE A 196 -18.40 12.41 2.99
CA ILE A 196 -17.62 11.33 2.33
C ILE A 196 -18.02 11.27 0.84
#